data_74e66901eb5aa61a224f9d9285d91109
#
_entry.id   74e66901eb5aa61a224f9d9285d91109
#
_cell.length_a   1.000
_cell.length_b   1.000
_cell.length_c   1.000
_cell.angle_alpha   90.00
_cell.angle_beta   90.00
_cell.angle_gamma   90.00
#
_symmetry.space_group_name_H-M   'P 1'
#
loop_
_entity.id
_entity.type
_entity.pdbx_description
1 polymer ?
#
loop_
_entity_poly.entity_id
_entity_poly.type
_entity_poly.pdbx_seq_one_letter_code
_entity_poly.pdbx_strand_id
1 'polypeptide(L)'
;MQKLNTFILRYSDFEDANINTINEHIGLLQKNDYVLWGWFKKPYESLSIRSHGEECTYYKYNKSYGSLCLPNELLLFNSSKREVYKAHCRRIITQQTITPEEKEAIPAYYRKIALEYWFCLTSFSKVEYNEFHKSFCDSINFSSDDTVLTNKVSVKNSLIQVKANGILHISDLHFGTAFNYCMDNEVHRAYPKLLDKFSVISKKHQDSVGIIVASGDFSFGGDDRTKNFNAARSFLVDLCDLFQLDYKKHLIVVPGNHDKGFVEDTPKEHITSSFEEKVLNNYDIEYREFKKSLTDDEQITYIRKYLLPNETKINLAALDSSDLQSKKKREYGYIDLRQLDIIKSFDIDENDLNMAVFHHPLVLPPTIHSIFSYEDKTGKFHSSPLSILENAYEIAQELTYHRFKYILHGHQHYPYFGKYIMHNKNGNTDIGFLSAGSLGLNTTNQHSDFPYNSFNIYKIDKNKIDIEAYRFLQRDPPEMFDSCRFRNHQLKK
;
A
#
# COMPACT_ATOMS: atom_id res chain seq x y z
N MET A 1 -7.56 -3.32 25.61
CA MET A 1 -7.36 -4.21 24.44
C MET A 1 -8.12 -5.50 24.73
N GLN A 2 -9.16 -5.82 23.97
CA GLN A 2 -9.77 -7.15 24.03
C GLN A 2 -8.77 -8.15 23.43
N LYS A 3 -8.41 -9.19 24.20
CA LYS A 3 -7.59 -10.28 23.67
C LYS A 3 -8.40 -11.05 22.64
N LEU A 4 -7.81 -11.32 21.49
CA LEU A 4 -8.42 -12.21 20.50
C LEU A 4 -8.39 -13.62 21.07
N ASN A 5 -9.55 -14.21 21.29
CA ASN A 5 -9.66 -15.59 21.78
C ASN A 5 -9.63 -16.62 20.64
N THR A 6 -9.53 -16.17 19.39
CA THR A 6 -9.60 -17.03 18.21
C THR A 6 -8.37 -16.76 17.34
N PHE A 7 -7.65 -17.81 16.99
CA PHE A 7 -6.49 -17.75 16.11
C PHE A 7 -6.93 -17.99 14.67
N ILE A 8 -6.70 -17.03 13.79
CA ILE A 8 -7.13 -17.08 12.40
C ILE A 8 -5.89 -17.09 11.51
N LEU A 9 -5.69 -18.21 10.81
CA LEU A 9 -4.61 -18.40 9.85
C LEU A 9 -5.13 -18.15 8.43
N ARG A 10 -4.42 -17.35 7.66
CA ARG A 10 -4.62 -17.27 6.22
C ARG A 10 -3.95 -18.42 5.50
N TYR A 11 -4.57 -18.86 4.42
CA TYR A 11 -3.98 -19.81 3.50
C TYR A 11 -4.37 -19.48 2.06
N SER A 12 -3.59 -19.99 1.11
CA SER A 12 -3.89 -20.01 -0.30
C SER A 12 -3.75 -21.44 -0.84
N ASP A 13 -4.35 -21.70 -1.97
CA ASP A 13 -4.10 -22.94 -2.70
C ASP A 13 -2.80 -22.85 -3.48
N PHE A 14 -2.21 -23.99 -3.79
CA PHE A 14 -1.06 -24.06 -4.67
C PHE A 14 -1.51 -24.05 -6.13
N GLU A 15 -1.60 -22.87 -6.72
CA GLU A 15 -2.11 -22.67 -8.08
C GLU A 15 -1.31 -23.40 -9.14
N ASP A 16 0.01 -23.44 -9.02
CA ASP A 16 0.91 -24.13 -9.97
C ASP A 16 0.69 -25.64 -10.08
N ALA A 17 0.04 -26.24 -9.08
CA ALA A 17 -0.19 -27.69 -9.01
C ALA A 17 -1.67 -28.08 -9.04
N ASN A 18 -2.60 -27.13 -9.22
CA ASN A 18 -4.04 -27.34 -9.08
C ASN A 18 -4.43 -28.04 -7.76
N ILE A 19 -3.70 -27.74 -6.69
CA ILE A 19 -3.90 -28.38 -5.39
C ILE A 19 -4.85 -27.53 -4.56
N ASN A 20 -5.97 -28.11 -4.16
CA ASN A 20 -6.84 -27.54 -3.13
C ASN A 20 -6.31 -27.93 -1.75
N THR A 21 -5.70 -26.97 -1.08
CA THR A 21 -5.02 -27.15 0.20
C THR A 21 -5.92 -27.81 1.27
N ILE A 22 -7.16 -27.37 1.40
CA ILE A 22 -8.11 -27.93 2.38
C ILE A 22 -8.44 -29.39 2.05
N ASN A 23 -8.74 -29.70 0.80
CA ASN A 23 -9.13 -31.05 0.41
C ASN A 23 -8.00 -32.06 0.62
N GLU A 24 -6.76 -31.68 0.37
CA GLU A 24 -5.58 -32.51 0.64
C GLU A 24 -5.44 -32.83 2.15
N HIS A 25 -5.63 -31.84 2.99
CA HIS A 25 -5.58 -32.07 4.45
C HIS A 25 -6.74 -32.91 4.94
N ILE A 26 -7.96 -32.69 4.45
CA ILE A 26 -9.13 -33.53 4.77
C ILE A 26 -8.91 -34.97 4.30
N GLY A 27 -8.37 -35.17 3.09
CA GLY A 27 -8.07 -36.49 2.57
C GLY A 27 -7.03 -37.25 3.38
N LEU A 28 -6.03 -36.56 3.93
CA LEU A 28 -5.07 -37.15 4.87
C LEU A 28 -5.68 -37.46 6.23
N LEU A 29 -6.53 -36.57 6.72
CA LEU A 29 -7.20 -36.78 8.03
C LEU A 29 -8.13 -38.00 8.01
N GLN A 30 -8.69 -38.37 6.86
CA GLN A 30 -9.49 -39.61 6.72
C GLN A 30 -8.66 -40.90 6.92
N LYS A 31 -7.32 -40.78 6.79
CA LYS A 31 -6.38 -41.91 6.88
C LYS A 31 -5.56 -41.89 8.15
N ASN A 32 -5.57 -40.78 8.89
CA ASN A 32 -4.76 -40.55 10.07
C ASN A 32 -5.62 -39.93 11.16
N ASP A 33 -5.23 -40.08 12.43
CA ASP A 33 -5.90 -39.46 13.58
C ASP A 33 -5.76 -37.93 13.60
N TYR A 34 -4.78 -37.40 12.85
CA TYR A 34 -4.52 -35.98 12.70
C TYR A 34 -3.78 -35.69 11.41
N VAL A 35 -3.74 -34.42 11.04
CA VAL A 35 -2.94 -33.89 9.91
C VAL A 35 -2.14 -32.68 10.37
N LEU A 36 -0.95 -32.52 9.81
CA LEU A 36 -0.11 -31.37 10.10
C LEU A 36 -0.34 -30.25 9.11
N TRP A 37 -0.81 -29.13 9.63
CA TRP A 37 -0.98 -27.87 8.88
C TRP A 37 0.23 -26.99 9.10
N GLY A 38 0.97 -26.70 8.04
CA GLY A 38 2.16 -25.86 8.13
C GLY A 38 1.83 -24.36 8.12
N TRP A 39 2.52 -23.60 8.96
CA TRP A 39 2.39 -22.16 8.96
C TRP A 39 3.50 -21.51 8.12
N PHE A 40 3.10 -20.94 6.98
CA PHE A 40 3.94 -20.14 6.09
C PHE A 40 4.08 -18.72 6.63
N LYS A 41 4.77 -18.59 7.76
CA LYS A 41 5.08 -17.29 8.33
C LYS A 41 5.94 -16.49 7.34
N LYS A 42 5.50 -15.30 6.99
CA LYS A 42 6.29 -14.41 6.15
C LYS A 42 7.49 -13.85 6.95
N PRO A 43 8.65 -13.63 6.32
CA PRO A 43 9.86 -13.19 7.02
C PRO A 43 9.71 -11.88 7.81
N TYR A 44 8.84 -10.98 7.36
CA TYR A 44 8.56 -9.71 8.03
C TYR A 44 7.51 -9.82 9.15
N GLU A 45 6.83 -10.96 9.28
CA GLU A 45 5.91 -11.16 10.39
C GLU A 45 6.67 -11.27 11.70
N SER A 46 6.49 -10.27 12.53
CA SER A 46 7.08 -10.26 13.88
C SER A 46 6.34 -11.16 14.88
N LEU A 47 5.29 -11.85 14.43
CA LEU A 47 4.56 -12.79 15.26
C LEU A 47 5.42 -14.03 15.53
N SER A 48 5.59 -14.41 16.78
CA SER A 48 6.26 -15.63 17.21
C SER A 48 5.39 -16.37 18.21
N ILE A 49 5.50 -17.69 18.26
CA ILE A 49 4.78 -18.53 19.19
C ILE A 49 5.79 -19.11 20.19
N ARG A 50 5.46 -19.04 21.49
CA ARG A 50 6.18 -19.75 22.53
C ARG A 50 5.20 -20.71 23.19
N SER A 51 5.59 -21.97 23.24
CA SER A 51 4.83 -23.05 23.91
C SER A 51 5.30 -23.21 25.34
N HIS A 52 4.36 -23.23 26.26
CA HIS A 52 4.58 -23.55 27.67
C HIS A 52 3.56 -24.63 28.08
N GLY A 53 3.87 -25.92 27.79
CA GLY A 53 2.94 -27.01 28.01
C GLY A 53 1.73 -26.94 27.09
N GLU A 54 0.52 -26.89 27.68
CA GLU A 54 -0.75 -26.76 26.94
C GLU A 54 -1.10 -25.32 26.54
N GLU A 55 -0.33 -24.34 27.01
CA GLU A 55 -0.50 -22.95 26.64
C GLU A 55 0.52 -22.52 25.56
N CYS A 56 0.04 -21.88 24.51
CA CYS A 56 0.87 -21.22 23.54
C CYS A 56 0.59 -19.72 23.59
N THR A 57 1.61 -18.93 23.87
CA THR A 57 1.49 -17.48 23.82
C THR A 57 2.10 -16.98 22.53
N TYR A 58 1.36 -16.15 21.80
CA TYR A 58 1.88 -15.49 20.61
C TYR A 58 2.21 -14.03 20.90
N TYR A 59 3.34 -13.62 20.37
CA TYR A 59 3.95 -12.32 20.59
C TYR A 59 4.10 -11.59 19.29
N LYS A 60 3.78 -10.29 19.30
CA LYS A 60 4.11 -9.37 18.21
C LYS A 60 4.99 -8.26 18.79
N TYR A 61 6.16 -8.01 18.19
CA TYR A 61 7.11 -7.01 18.68
C TYR A 61 7.51 -7.19 20.16
N ASN A 62 7.78 -8.42 20.57
CA ASN A 62 8.13 -8.80 21.96
C ASN A 62 7.03 -8.49 23.01
N LYS A 63 5.83 -8.14 22.62
CA LYS A 63 4.69 -8.00 23.53
C LYS A 63 3.72 -9.15 23.35
N SER A 64 3.25 -9.73 24.47
CA SER A 64 2.20 -10.76 24.44
C SER A 64 0.98 -10.21 23.72
N TYR A 65 0.59 -10.84 22.61
CA TYR A 65 -0.53 -10.45 21.77
C TYR A 65 -1.80 -11.26 22.08
N GLY A 66 -1.60 -12.50 22.46
CA GLY A 66 -2.65 -13.40 22.89
C GLY A 66 -2.11 -14.72 23.39
N SER A 67 -2.98 -15.55 23.92
CA SER A 67 -2.65 -16.91 24.35
C SER A 67 -3.68 -17.89 23.75
N LEU A 68 -3.18 -19.05 23.37
CA LEU A 68 -3.94 -20.20 22.91
C LEU A 68 -3.82 -21.28 23.98
N CYS A 69 -4.94 -21.65 24.58
CA CYS A 69 -4.99 -22.85 25.39
C CYS A 69 -5.27 -24.05 24.50
N LEU A 70 -4.37 -25.00 24.42
CA LEU A 70 -4.54 -26.21 23.61
C LEU A 70 -5.24 -27.30 24.44
N PRO A 71 -6.15 -28.09 23.86
CA PRO A 71 -6.66 -28.04 22.48
C PRO A 71 -7.55 -26.83 22.19
N ASN A 72 -7.40 -26.21 21.03
CA ASN A 72 -8.13 -25.01 20.67
C ASN A 72 -8.70 -25.05 19.25
N GLU A 73 -9.69 -24.22 19.00
CA GLU A 73 -10.25 -24.02 17.67
C GLU A 73 -9.46 -22.94 16.93
N LEU A 74 -9.06 -23.26 15.70
CA LEU A 74 -8.46 -22.33 14.75
C LEU A 74 -9.46 -22.04 13.64
N LEU A 75 -9.36 -20.87 13.06
CA LEU A 75 -10.02 -20.55 11.80
C LEU A 75 -8.98 -20.48 10.69
N LEU A 76 -9.22 -21.20 9.60
CA LEU A 76 -8.41 -21.19 8.39
C LEU A 76 -9.16 -20.41 7.33
N PHE A 77 -8.58 -19.30 6.87
CA PHE A 77 -9.23 -18.34 5.99
C PHE A 77 -8.53 -18.23 4.65
N ASN A 78 -9.25 -18.55 3.56
CA ASN A 78 -8.82 -18.27 2.20
C ASN A 78 -9.49 -17.00 1.69
N SER A 79 -8.72 -15.92 1.59
CA SER A 79 -9.24 -14.60 1.20
C SER A 79 -9.65 -14.54 -0.27
N SER A 80 -8.95 -15.23 -1.18
CA SER A 80 -9.25 -15.23 -2.61
C SER A 80 -10.54 -15.98 -2.94
N LYS A 81 -10.81 -17.10 -2.23
CA LYS A 81 -12.03 -17.89 -2.40
C LYS A 81 -13.16 -17.48 -1.47
N ARG A 82 -12.91 -16.62 -0.48
CA ARG A 82 -13.85 -16.30 0.59
C ARG A 82 -14.36 -17.55 1.31
N GLU A 83 -13.44 -18.48 1.57
CA GLU A 83 -13.73 -19.72 2.28
C GLU A 83 -13.13 -19.69 3.67
N VAL A 84 -13.88 -20.23 4.63
CA VAL A 84 -13.44 -20.33 6.02
C VAL A 84 -13.69 -21.75 6.51
N TYR A 85 -12.71 -22.28 7.19
CA TYR A 85 -12.83 -23.58 7.87
C TYR A 85 -12.44 -23.42 9.33
N LYS A 86 -13.25 -24.01 10.18
CA LYS A 86 -12.95 -24.20 11.59
C LYS A 86 -12.21 -25.52 11.74
N ALA A 87 -11.07 -25.50 12.41
CA ALA A 87 -10.23 -26.66 12.64
C ALA A 87 -9.91 -26.78 14.12
N HIS A 88 -9.87 -28.00 14.63
CA HIS A 88 -9.46 -28.26 16.01
C HIS A 88 -7.97 -28.57 16.09
N CYS A 89 -7.22 -27.75 16.83
CA CYS A 89 -5.79 -27.90 17.00
C CYS A 89 -5.48 -28.57 18.35
N ARG A 90 -4.90 -29.75 18.31
CA ARG A 90 -4.52 -30.52 19.51
C ARG A 90 -3.19 -30.05 20.09
N ARG A 91 -2.21 -29.72 19.24
CA ARG A 91 -0.87 -29.25 19.64
C ARG A 91 -0.19 -28.48 18.51
N ILE A 92 0.85 -27.75 18.86
CA ILE A 92 1.74 -27.08 17.90
C ILE A 92 3.11 -27.74 18.01
N ILE A 93 3.71 -28.06 16.84
CA ILE A 93 5.00 -28.73 16.71
C ILE A 93 5.96 -27.75 16.03
N THR A 94 7.20 -27.68 16.49
CA THR A 94 8.26 -26.96 15.80
C THR A 94 8.96 -27.88 14.79
N GLN A 95 9.53 -27.33 13.73
CA GLN A 95 10.25 -28.08 12.69
C GLN A 95 11.33 -29.02 13.25
N GLN A 96 11.97 -28.63 14.36
CA GLN A 96 13.05 -29.39 14.98
C GLN A 96 12.59 -30.66 15.69
N THR A 97 11.28 -30.78 15.94
CA THR A 97 10.70 -31.87 16.74
C THR A 97 9.82 -32.83 15.94
N ILE A 98 9.74 -32.66 14.59
CA ILE A 98 8.93 -33.53 13.73
C ILE A 98 9.60 -34.91 13.60
N THR A 99 8.88 -35.94 14.00
CA THR A 99 9.33 -37.35 13.87
C THR A 99 9.09 -37.87 12.44
N PRO A 100 9.74 -38.98 12.03
CA PRO A 100 9.47 -39.62 10.74
C PRO A 100 7.99 -39.99 10.55
N GLU A 101 7.33 -40.48 11.60
CA GLU A 101 5.91 -40.86 11.58
C GLU A 101 5.02 -39.62 11.36
N GLU A 102 5.33 -38.51 11.99
CA GLU A 102 4.61 -37.26 11.80
C GLU A 102 4.71 -36.70 10.40
N LYS A 103 5.79 -37.01 9.67
CA LYS A 103 5.93 -36.58 8.27
C LYS A 103 4.87 -37.19 7.36
N GLU A 104 4.34 -38.36 7.70
CA GLU A 104 3.24 -38.99 6.93
C GLU A 104 1.91 -38.22 7.09
N ALA A 105 1.74 -37.49 8.17
CA ALA A 105 0.61 -36.61 8.39
C ALA A 105 0.74 -35.24 7.69
N ILE A 106 1.82 -35.03 6.93
CA ILE A 106 2.04 -33.81 6.14
C ILE A 106 1.61 -34.09 4.68
N PRO A 107 0.80 -33.24 4.03
CA PRO A 107 0.51 -33.36 2.60
C PRO A 107 1.79 -33.43 1.75
N ALA A 108 1.78 -34.24 0.72
CA ALA A 108 2.98 -34.56 -0.07
C ALA A 108 3.71 -33.30 -0.60
N TYR A 109 2.97 -32.28 -1.01
CA TYR A 109 3.50 -31.03 -1.52
C TYR A 109 4.19 -30.18 -0.44
N TYR A 110 3.87 -30.37 0.86
CA TYR A 110 4.50 -29.68 1.99
C TYR A 110 5.75 -30.38 2.53
N ARG A 111 5.92 -31.67 2.28
CA ARG A 111 6.99 -32.49 2.92
C ARG A 111 8.41 -31.97 2.70
N LYS A 112 8.63 -31.26 1.60
CA LYS A 112 9.94 -30.71 1.25
C LYS A 112 10.16 -29.27 1.74
N ILE A 113 9.14 -28.65 2.34
CA ILE A 113 9.20 -27.26 2.78
C ILE A 113 9.55 -27.23 4.27
N ALA A 114 10.60 -26.51 4.62
CA ALA A 114 10.96 -26.26 6.01
C ALA A 114 10.11 -25.13 6.57
N LEU A 115 9.21 -25.44 7.50
CA LEU A 115 8.35 -24.47 8.17
C LEU A 115 8.67 -24.40 9.64
N GLU A 116 8.57 -23.22 10.24
CA GLU A 116 8.93 -23.01 11.65
C GLU A 116 7.95 -23.70 12.61
N TYR A 117 6.65 -23.72 12.25
CA TYR A 117 5.58 -24.26 13.08
C TYR A 117 4.60 -25.11 12.29
N TRP A 118 4.07 -26.15 12.96
CA TRP A 118 3.05 -27.05 12.47
C TRP A 118 1.92 -27.20 13.47
N PHE A 119 0.69 -27.02 13.02
CA PHE A 119 -0.51 -27.21 13.82
C PHE A 119 -1.04 -28.63 13.59
N CYS A 120 -1.16 -29.40 14.66
CA CYS A 120 -1.72 -30.73 14.63
C CYS A 120 -3.26 -30.62 14.65
N LEU A 121 -3.89 -30.76 13.49
CA LEU A 121 -5.32 -30.58 13.30
C LEU A 121 -6.05 -31.93 13.29
N THR A 122 -7.16 -32.04 14.02
CA THR A 122 -7.94 -33.28 14.18
C THR A 122 -9.33 -33.20 13.57
N SER A 123 -9.77 -32.03 13.13
CA SER A 123 -11.06 -31.86 12.43
C SER A 123 -11.08 -30.61 11.58
N PHE A 124 -11.95 -30.62 10.56
CA PHE A 124 -12.30 -29.46 9.75
C PHE A 124 -13.82 -29.38 9.60
N SER A 125 -14.37 -28.19 9.73
CA SER A 125 -15.75 -27.90 9.41
C SER A 125 -15.85 -26.58 8.64
N LYS A 126 -16.60 -26.55 7.54
CA LYS A 126 -16.81 -25.32 6.76
C LYS A 126 -17.68 -24.35 7.56
N VAL A 127 -17.29 -23.08 7.55
CA VAL A 127 -18.02 -21.98 8.17
C VAL A 127 -18.58 -21.08 7.08
N GLU A 128 -19.79 -20.61 7.22
CA GLU A 128 -20.37 -19.65 6.27
C GLU A 128 -19.60 -18.33 6.31
N TYR A 129 -19.12 -17.89 5.16
CA TYR A 129 -18.26 -16.70 5.06
C TYR A 129 -18.94 -15.44 5.60
N ASN A 130 -20.24 -15.26 5.31
CA ASN A 130 -20.97 -14.08 5.77
C ASN A 130 -21.10 -14.04 7.31
N GLU A 131 -21.29 -15.19 7.95
CA GLU A 131 -21.33 -15.28 9.41
C GLU A 131 -19.95 -15.01 10.02
N PHE A 132 -18.90 -15.58 9.46
CA PHE A 132 -17.52 -15.31 9.85
C PHE A 132 -17.20 -13.81 9.71
N HIS A 133 -17.46 -13.23 8.53
CA HIS A 133 -17.17 -11.83 8.27
C HIS A 133 -17.92 -10.93 9.24
N LYS A 134 -19.24 -11.16 9.44
CA LYS A 134 -20.05 -10.41 10.40
C LYS A 134 -19.53 -10.51 11.83
N SER A 135 -19.06 -11.69 12.23
CA SER A 135 -18.56 -11.92 13.59
C SER A 135 -17.21 -11.20 13.87
N PHE A 136 -16.41 -10.99 12.83
CA PHE A 136 -15.03 -10.50 12.98
C PHE A 136 -14.75 -9.17 12.25
N CYS A 137 -15.70 -8.65 11.43
CA CYS A 137 -15.47 -7.46 10.62
C CYS A 137 -15.04 -6.23 11.43
N ASP A 138 -15.52 -6.08 12.66
CA ASP A 138 -15.22 -4.94 13.51
C ASP A 138 -13.96 -5.12 14.35
N SER A 139 -13.54 -6.37 14.57
CA SER A 139 -12.44 -6.70 15.49
C SER A 139 -11.15 -7.11 14.82
N ILE A 140 -11.21 -7.60 13.57
CA ILE A 140 -10.05 -8.15 12.87
C ILE A 140 -9.63 -7.29 11.70
N ASN A 141 -8.34 -7.16 11.53
CA ASN A 141 -7.75 -6.51 10.37
C ASN A 141 -7.61 -7.49 9.19
N PHE A 142 -8.61 -7.54 8.32
CA PHE A 142 -8.60 -8.36 7.11
C PHE A 142 -7.65 -7.84 6.02
N SER A 143 -7.24 -6.60 6.10
CA SER A 143 -6.33 -5.97 5.15
C SER A 143 -4.84 -6.11 5.51
N SER A 144 -4.54 -6.69 6.68
CA SER A 144 -3.17 -7.07 7.03
C SER A 144 -2.67 -8.14 6.05
N ASP A 145 -1.45 -8.01 5.54
CA ASP A 145 -0.77 -9.05 4.77
C ASP A 145 -0.24 -10.18 5.62
N ASP A 146 -0.40 -10.09 6.95
CA ASP A 146 0.03 -11.10 7.88
C ASP A 146 -0.70 -12.43 7.62
N THR A 147 0.01 -13.54 7.75
CA THR A 147 -0.58 -14.88 7.62
C THR A 147 -1.45 -15.25 8.81
N VAL A 148 -1.30 -14.54 9.93
CA VAL A 148 -2.20 -14.60 11.08
C VAL A 148 -2.98 -13.30 11.17
N LEU A 149 -4.31 -13.41 11.09
CA LEU A 149 -5.18 -12.25 11.26
C LEU A 149 -5.19 -11.83 12.74
N THR A 150 -4.83 -10.61 12.97
CA THR A 150 -4.78 -10.02 14.31
C THR A 150 -5.90 -9.00 14.50
N ASN A 151 -6.20 -8.68 15.74
CA ASN A 151 -7.17 -7.63 16.06
C ASN A 151 -6.84 -6.36 15.25
N LYS A 152 -7.87 -5.73 14.75
CA LYS A 152 -7.74 -4.34 14.33
C LYS A 152 -7.05 -3.61 15.48
N VAL A 153 -5.85 -3.13 15.25
CA VAL A 153 -5.39 -2.00 16.05
C VAL A 153 -6.50 -1.00 15.87
N SER A 154 -7.18 -0.62 16.97
CA SER A 154 -8.21 0.39 16.87
C SER A 154 -7.54 1.58 16.22
N VAL A 155 -7.69 1.69 14.90
CA VAL A 155 -7.49 2.95 14.21
C VAL A 155 -8.50 3.79 14.97
N LYS A 156 -7.99 4.60 15.88
CA LYS A 156 -8.82 5.64 16.47
C LYS A 156 -9.36 6.34 15.24
N ASN A 157 -10.64 6.14 14.94
CA ASN A 157 -11.41 6.91 13.98
C ASN A 157 -11.49 8.36 14.47
N SER A 158 -10.35 8.87 14.95
CA SER A 158 -10.22 10.21 15.46
C SER A 158 -10.22 11.12 14.25
N LEU A 159 -11.34 11.77 14.10
CA LEU A 159 -11.50 12.86 13.16
C LEU A 159 -10.39 13.90 13.47
N ILE A 160 -9.42 14.02 12.54
CA ILE A 160 -8.30 14.94 12.69
C ILE A 160 -8.78 16.33 12.25
N GLN A 161 -8.80 17.26 13.17
CA GLN A 161 -9.09 18.65 12.83
C GLN A 161 -7.85 19.27 12.17
N VAL A 162 -8.04 19.91 11.02
CA VAL A 162 -6.98 20.61 10.31
C VAL A 162 -7.21 22.11 10.34
N LYS A 163 -6.13 22.88 10.24
CA LYS A 163 -6.17 24.33 10.35
C LYS A 163 -6.65 25.04 9.08
N ALA A 164 -6.66 24.36 7.92
CA ALA A 164 -6.95 24.96 6.62
C ALA A 164 -7.64 23.99 5.66
N ASN A 165 -8.28 24.53 4.62
CA ASN A 165 -9.11 23.78 3.67
C ASN A 165 -8.31 23.23 2.48
N GLY A 166 -6.99 23.23 2.50
CA GLY A 166 -6.20 22.84 1.34
C GLY A 166 -5.32 21.63 1.57
N ILE A 167 -5.02 20.98 0.44
CA ILE A 167 -4.08 19.85 0.33
C ILE A 167 -2.92 20.28 -0.55
N LEU A 168 -1.69 20.14 -0.08
CA LEU A 168 -0.48 20.17 -0.90
C LEU A 168 -0.21 18.73 -1.37
N HIS A 169 -0.19 18.51 -2.68
CA HIS A 169 0.08 17.22 -3.29
C HIS A 169 1.42 17.23 -4.02
N ILE A 170 2.32 16.36 -3.60
CA ILE A 170 3.64 16.14 -4.17
C ILE A 170 3.81 14.67 -4.52
N SER A 171 4.67 14.36 -5.48
CA SER A 171 4.99 13.01 -5.91
C SER A 171 6.41 12.94 -6.49
N ASP A 172 6.93 11.73 -6.65
CA ASP A 172 8.12 11.45 -7.45
C ASP A 172 9.33 12.31 -7.04
N LEU A 173 9.69 12.19 -5.75
CA LEU A 173 10.86 12.91 -5.18
C LEU A 173 12.17 12.37 -5.74
N HIS A 174 12.27 11.06 -5.97
CA HIS A 174 13.43 10.38 -6.56
C HIS A 174 14.78 10.75 -5.93
N PHE A 175 14.84 10.83 -4.60
CA PHE A 175 16.12 11.02 -3.93
C PHE A 175 17.09 9.91 -4.32
N GLY A 176 18.29 10.30 -4.76
CA GLY A 176 19.30 9.43 -5.32
C GLY A 176 19.95 10.03 -6.56
N THR A 177 20.45 9.20 -7.46
CA THR A 177 21.19 9.64 -8.67
C THR A 177 20.34 10.42 -9.67
N ALA A 178 19.01 10.24 -9.64
CA ALA A 178 18.08 10.96 -10.50
C ALA A 178 17.58 12.28 -9.89
N PHE A 179 17.96 12.59 -8.65
CA PHE A 179 17.49 13.80 -7.98
C PHE A 179 18.08 15.07 -8.60
N ASN A 180 17.22 16.01 -8.96
CA ASN A 180 17.58 17.21 -9.74
C ASN A 180 18.61 18.11 -9.05
N TYR A 181 18.66 18.09 -7.72
CA TYR A 181 19.53 18.95 -6.93
C TYR A 181 20.80 18.23 -6.46
N CYS A 182 20.98 16.96 -6.82
CA CYS A 182 22.14 16.19 -6.43
C CYS A 182 23.33 16.59 -7.31
N MET A 183 24.34 17.18 -6.69
CA MET A 183 25.68 17.32 -7.24
C MET A 183 26.58 16.40 -6.43
N ASP A 184 27.40 15.60 -7.09
CA ASP A 184 28.41 14.74 -6.44
C ASP A 184 27.84 13.62 -5.53
N ASN A 185 26.68 13.07 -5.84
CA ASN A 185 26.01 11.97 -5.11
C ASN A 185 25.71 12.26 -3.61
N GLU A 186 25.71 13.51 -3.19
CA GLU A 186 25.40 13.91 -1.81
C GLU A 186 23.94 14.33 -1.63
N VAL A 187 23.03 13.38 -1.74
CA VAL A 187 21.56 13.60 -1.68
C VAL A 187 21.11 14.36 -0.44
N HIS A 188 21.70 14.07 0.72
CA HIS A 188 21.32 14.71 1.99
C HIS A 188 21.70 16.20 2.09
N ARG A 189 22.62 16.68 1.23
CA ARG A 189 22.97 18.09 1.12
C ARG A 189 22.15 18.83 0.06
N ALA A 190 21.42 18.11 -0.75
CA ALA A 190 20.70 18.67 -1.89
C ALA A 190 19.23 19.01 -1.56
N TYR A 191 18.59 18.30 -0.63
CA TYR A 191 17.18 18.56 -0.31
C TYR A 191 16.89 19.96 0.26
N PRO A 192 17.79 20.65 0.98
CA PRO A 192 17.54 22.04 1.43
C PRO A 192 17.23 22.98 0.26
N LYS A 193 17.87 22.79 -0.91
CA LYS A 193 17.59 23.59 -2.11
C LYS A 193 16.17 23.38 -2.64
N LEU A 194 15.63 22.16 -2.54
CA LEU A 194 14.24 21.90 -2.85
C LEU A 194 13.30 22.52 -1.81
N LEU A 195 13.68 22.44 -0.53
CA LEU A 195 12.92 23.03 0.57
C LEU A 195 12.82 24.57 0.44
N ASP A 196 13.88 25.23 -0.05
CA ASP A 196 13.88 26.67 -0.31
C ASP A 196 12.78 27.08 -1.31
N LYS A 197 12.45 26.25 -2.27
CA LYS A 197 11.31 26.48 -3.20
C LYS A 197 9.99 26.57 -2.42
N PHE A 198 9.81 25.68 -1.46
CA PHE A 198 8.60 25.66 -0.63
C PHE A 198 8.56 26.78 0.41
N SER A 199 9.68 27.38 0.78
CA SER A 199 9.69 28.55 1.66
C SER A 199 8.96 29.75 1.04
N VAL A 200 9.03 29.89 -0.30
CA VAL A 200 8.28 30.92 -1.05
C VAL A 200 6.80 30.58 -1.09
N ILE A 201 6.49 29.31 -1.34
CA ILE A 201 5.11 28.81 -1.43
C ILE A 201 4.43 28.85 -0.06
N SER A 202 5.12 28.47 1.02
CA SER A 202 4.57 28.49 2.38
C SER A 202 4.16 29.89 2.80
N LYS A 203 4.95 30.93 2.50
CA LYS A 203 4.59 32.33 2.80
C LYS A 203 3.25 32.72 2.16
N LYS A 204 2.92 32.17 0.99
CA LYS A 204 1.67 32.46 0.28
C LYS A 204 0.51 31.57 0.74
N HIS A 205 0.80 30.32 1.12
CA HIS A 205 -0.21 29.26 1.31
C HIS A 205 -0.22 28.64 2.71
N GLN A 206 0.56 29.15 3.67
CA GLN A 206 0.66 28.61 5.04
C GLN A 206 -0.72 28.46 5.71
N ASP A 207 -1.58 29.47 5.51
CA ASP A 207 -2.93 29.47 6.09
C ASP A 207 -3.97 28.78 5.20
N SER A 208 -3.58 28.27 4.04
CA SER A 208 -4.48 27.58 3.12
C SER A 208 -4.23 26.07 3.00
N VAL A 209 -3.05 25.56 3.43
CA VAL A 209 -2.70 24.15 3.41
C VAL A 209 -2.85 23.54 4.80
N GLY A 210 -3.66 22.52 4.92
CA GLY A 210 -3.92 21.76 6.14
C GLY A 210 -3.46 20.31 6.09
N ILE A 211 -3.21 19.77 4.90
CA ILE A 211 -2.82 18.38 4.67
C ILE A 211 -1.72 18.35 3.60
N ILE A 212 -0.75 17.47 3.75
CA ILE A 212 0.26 17.16 2.72
C ILE A 212 0.06 15.72 2.28
N VAL A 213 0.01 15.49 0.97
CA VAL A 213 -0.05 14.18 0.33
C VAL A 213 1.20 13.96 -0.49
N ALA A 214 1.91 12.88 -0.24
CA ALA A 214 3.09 12.44 -1.00
C ALA A 214 2.80 11.07 -1.62
N SER A 215 2.59 11.05 -2.94
CA SER A 215 2.05 9.92 -3.67
C SER A 215 3.11 8.99 -4.28
N GLY A 216 4.22 8.76 -3.57
CA GLY A 216 5.20 7.72 -3.88
C GLY A 216 6.46 8.19 -4.58
N ASP A 217 7.35 7.23 -4.83
CA ASP A 217 8.67 7.38 -5.41
C ASP A 217 9.55 8.39 -4.64
N PHE A 218 9.74 8.08 -3.35
CA PHE A 218 10.62 8.84 -2.46
C PHE A 218 12.09 8.63 -2.77
N SER A 219 12.45 7.39 -3.13
CA SER A 219 13.80 6.98 -3.51
C SER A 219 13.85 6.62 -5.00
N PHE A 220 14.94 6.95 -5.69
CA PHE A 220 15.15 6.47 -7.06
C PHE A 220 15.54 4.99 -7.12
N GLY A 221 15.91 4.40 -5.99
CA GLY A 221 16.49 3.05 -5.90
C GLY A 221 18.02 3.10 -5.88
N GLY A 222 18.66 1.96 -6.11
CA GLY A 222 20.13 1.83 -6.09
C GLY A 222 20.69 1.48 -4.70
N ASP A 223 22.03 1.49 -4.59
CA ASP A 223 22.75 0.93 -3.45
C ASP A 223 22.59 1.72 -2.13
N ASP A 224 22.17 2.98 -2.19
CA ASP A 224 22.06 3.87 -1.03
C ASP A 224 20.62 4.17 -0.62
N ARG A 225 19.69 3.21 -0.75
CA ARG A 225 18.26 3.40 -0.46
C ARG A 225 18.01 3.97 0.94
N THR A 226 18.68 3.44 1.96
CA THR A 226 18.53 3.95 3.33
C THR A 226 18.85 5.44 3.44
N LYS A 227 19.90 5.91 2.77
CA LYS A 227 20.24 7.34 2.72
C LYS A 227 19.17 8.13 1.98
N ASN A 228 18.65 7.60 0.87
CA ASN A 228 17.61 8.24 0.08
C ASN A 228 16.33 8.39 0.90
N PHE A 229 15.90 7.34 1.59
CA PHE A 229 14.76 7.41 2.50
C PHE A 229 14.97 8.37 3.67
N ASN A 230 16.18 8.42 4.23
CA ASN A 230 16.50 9.38 5.29
C ASN A 230 16.41 10.83 4.78
N ALA A 231 16.90 11.10 3.56
CA ALA A 231 16.79 12.42 2.94
C ALA A 231 15.32 12.78 2.65
N ALA A 232 14.53 11.83 2.11
CA ALA A 232 13.11 12.01 1.88
C ALA A 232 12.35 12.28 3.18
N ARG A 233 12.67 11.52 4.25
CA ARG A 233 12.09 11.75 5.57
C ARG A 233 12.38 13.15 6.08
N SER A 234 13.65 13.57 6.06
CA SER A 234 14.03 14.90 6.53
C SER A 234 13.31 15.99 5.74
N PHE A 235 13.28 15.88 4.41
CA PHE A 235 12.55 16.81 3.55
C PHE A 235 11.05 16.88 3.90
N LEU A 236 10.38 15.74 4.08
CA LEU A 236 8.95 15.71 4.38
C LEU A 236 8.62 16.27 5.76
N VAL A 237 9.47 16.03 6.76
CA VAL A 237 9.32 16.60 8.10
C VAL A 237 9.50 18.13 8.03
N ASP A 238 10.59 18.61 7.44
CA ASP A 238 10.87 20.04 7.29
C ASP A 238 9.79 20.74 6.44
N LEU A 239 9.25 20.05 5.43
CA LEU A 239 8.12 20.56 4.64
C LEU A 239 6.86 20.72 5.49
N CYS A 240 6.56 19.76 6.34
CA CYS A 240 5.44 19.88 7.29
C CYS A 240 5.67 21.05 8.26
N ASP A 241 6.88 21.24 8.76
CA ASP A 241 7.25 22.35 9.66
C ASP A 241 7.08 23.71 8.98
N LEU A 242 7.47 23.84 7.70
CA LEU A 242 7.23 25.06 6.90
C LEU A 242 5.75 25.46 6.83
N PHE A 243 4.87 24.46 6.77
CA PHE A 243 3.42 24.69 6.78
C PHE A 243 2.82 24.62 8.19
N GLN A 244 3.62 24.51 9.25
CA GLN A 244 3.17 24.37 10.65
C GLN A 244 2.19 23.21 10.84
N LEU A 245 2.51 22.05 10.30
CA LEU A 245 1.72 20.83 10.35
C LEU A 245 2.43 19.76 11.17
N ASP A 246 1.69 19.03 11.98
CA ASP A 246 2.18 17.81 12.63
C ASP A 246 2.28 16.68 11.57
N TYR A 247 3.48 16.32 11.15
CA TYR A 247 3.70 15.31 10.10
C TYR A 247 3.08 13.97 10.47
N LYS A 248 3.01 13.58 11.76
CA LYS A 248 2.38 12.35 12.19
C LYS A 248 0.89 12.28 11.85
N LYS A 249 0.21 13.42 11.81
CA LYS A 249 -1.23 13.53 11.61
C LYS A 249 -1.61 14.03 10.21
N HIS A 250 -0.85 14.99 9.68
CA HIS A 250 -1.25 15.76 8.50
C HIS A 250 -0.53 15.32 7.21
N LEU A 251 0.45 14.41 7.30
CA LEU A 251 1.15 13.85 6.15
C LEU A 251 0.58 12.49 5.77
N ILE A 252 0.17 12.33 4.51
CA ILE A 252 -0.21 11.04 3.88
C ILE A 252 0.93 10.60 2.98
N VAL A 253 1.37 9.35 3.10
CA VAL A 253 2.41 8.75 2.26
C VAL A 253 1.94 7.39 1.73
N VAL A 254 2.20 7.13 0.47
CA VAL A 254 2.00 5.82 -0.19
C VAL A 254 3.28 5.42 -0.93
N PRO A 255 3.57 4.13 -1.11
CA PRO A 255 4.75 3.72 -1.86
C PRO A 255 4.56 3.93 -3.36
N GLY A 256 5.66 4.24 -4.05
CA GLY A 256 5.78 4.12 -5.49
C GLY A 256 6.59 2.89 -5.90
N ASN A 257 6.73 2.67 -7.20
CA ASN A 257 7.44 1.50 -7.71
C ASN A 257 8.95 1.55 -7.42
N HIS A 258 9.55 2.72 -7.30
CA HIS A 258 10.95 2.86 -6.90
C HIS A 258 11.18 2.69 -5.39
N ASP A 259 10.15 2.78 -4.58
CA ASP A 259 10.22 2.61 -3.12
C ASP A 259 10.20 1.13 -2.72
N LYS A 260 9.70 0.26 -3.58
CA LYS A 260 9.75 -1.19 -3.43
C LYS A 260 10.84 -1.75 -4.33
N GLY A 261 11.57 -2.74 -3.86
CA GLY A 261 12.72 -3.23 -4.58
C GLY A 261 12.39 -4.15 -5.74
N PHE A 262 13.39 -4.33 -6.57
CA PHE A 262 13.37 -5.34 -7.63
C PHE A 262 14.36 -6.44 -7.33
N VAL A 263 14.06 -7.62 -7.79
CA VAL A 263 15.07 -8.65 -7.98
C VAL A 263 15.85 -8.27 -9.23
N GLU A 264 17.09 -7.77 -9.08
CA GLU A 264 18.00 -7.63 -10.19
C GLU A 264 18.26 -8.99 -10.86
N ASP A 265 18.61 -8.98 -12.15
CA ASP A 265 18.86 -10.18 -12.97
C ASP A 265 19.88 -11.13 -12.34
N THR A 266 19.46 -11.91 -11.39
CA THR A 266 20.17 -13.15 -11.09
C THR A 266 19.85 -14.16 -12.20
N PRO A 267 20.86 -14.87 -12.74
CA PRO A 267 20.63 -15.89 -13.75
C PRO A 267 19.57 -16.87 -13.24
N LYS A 268 18.57 -17.17 -14.08
CA LYS A 268 17.41 -18.03 -13.73
C LYS A 268 17.78 -19.39 -13.11
N GLU A 269 19.02 -19.81 -13.24
CA GLU A 269 19.55 -21.10 -12.76
C GLU A 269 19.78 -21.15 -11.25
N HIS A 270 19.77 -20.00 -10.55
CA HIS A 270 20.05 -19.90 -9.11
C HIS A 270 18.95 -19.27 -8.28
N ILE A 271 17.82 -18.88 -8.90
CA ILE A 271 16.71 -18.29 -8.17
C ILE A 271 15.83 -19.39 -7.61
N THR A 272 16.05 -19.73 -6.36
CA THR A 272 15.05 -20.45 -5.58
C THR A 272 13.98 -19.48 -5.15
N SER A 273 12.72 -19.90 -5.10
CA SER A 273 11.59 -19.07 -4.61
C SER A 273 11.89 -18.36 -3.29
N SER A 274 12.70 -18.97 -2.43
CA SER A 274 13.15 -18.39 -1.17
C SER A 274 14.11 -17.19 -1.31
N PHE A 275 14.82 -17.06 -2.42
CA PHE A 275 15.72 -15.94 -2.66
C PHE A 275 14.96 -14.72 -3.18
N GLU A 276 14.04 -14.90 -4.14
CA GLU A 276 13.16 -13.84 -4.63
C GLU A 276 12.32 -13.26 -3.49
N GLU A 277 11.74 -14.12 -2.66
CA GLU A 277 10.98 -13.73 -1.50
C GLU A 277 11.82 -12.96 -0.48
N LYS A 278 13.06 -13.37 -0.25
CA LYS A 278 13.98 -12.71 0.68
C LYS A 278 14.43 -11.32 0.20
N VAL A 279 14.64 -11.15 -1.10
CA VAL A 279 15.04 -9.86 -1.69
C VAL A 279 13.85 -8.90 -1.69
N LEU A 280 12.68 -9.31 -2.18
CA LEU A 280 11.45 -8.50 -2.14
C LEU A 280 11.10 -8.06 -0.72
N ASN A 281 11.25 -8.95 0.26
CA ASN A 281 10.97 -8.63 1.67
C ASN A 281 11.92 -7.59 2.27
N ASN A 282 13.21 -7.59 1.92
CA ASN A 282 14.14 -6.59 2.43
C ASN A 282 13.74 -5.17 2.00
N TYR A 283 13.37 -4.98 0.76
CA TYR A 283 12.94 -3.67 0.25
C TYR A 283 11.61 -3.19 0.84
N ASP A 284 10.69 -4.11 1.08
CA ASP A 284 9.44 -3.79 1.77
C ASP A 284 9.70 -3.37 3.23
N ILE A 285 10.71 -3.95 3.89
CA ILE A 285 11.13 -3.57 5.24
C ILE A 285 11.64 -2.13 5.27
N GLU A 286 12.51 -1.72 4.35
CA GLU A 286 13.05 -0.36 4.29
C GLU A 286 11.96 0.69 4.12
N TYR A 287 11.01 0.46 3.21
CA TYR A 287 9.87 1.35 3.05
C TYR A 287 8.98 1.37 4.31
N ARG A 288 8.73 0.23 4.93
CA ARG A 288 7.96 0.15 6.18
C ARG A 288 8.61 0.93 7.32
N GLU A 289 9.92 0.84 7.47
CA GLU A 289 10.68 1.62 8.46
C GLU A 289 10.61 3.12 8.16
N PHE A 290 10.80 3.51 6.90
CA PHE A 290 10.62 4.89 6.44
C PHE A 290 9.22 5.40 6.78
N LYS A 291 8.16 4.71 6.36
CA LYS A 291 6.79 5.09 6.66
C LYS A 291 6.52 5.18 8.15
N LYS A 292 6.96 4.20 8.95
CA LYS A 292 6.80 4.18 10.42
C LYS A 292 7.47 5.39 11.08
N SER A 293 8.54 5.92 10.50
CA SER A 293 9.19 7.12 11.00
C SER A 293 8.37 8.40 10.77
N LEU A 294 7.46 8.39 9.79
CA LEU A 294 6.64 9.53 9.36
C LEU A 294 5.20 9.49 9.87
N THR A 295 4.66 8.32 10.19
CA THR A 295 3.25 8.16 10.54
C THR A 295 3.08 7.11 11.64
N ASP A 296 2.01 7.26 12.43
CA ASP A 296 1.63 6.27 13.43
C ASP A 296 0.73 5.16 12.87
N ASP A 297 0.43 5.20 11.56
CA ASP A 297 -0.31 4.13 10.88
C ASP A 297 0.63 2.95 10.64
N GLU A 298 0.38 1.85 11.30
CA GLU A 298 1.25 0.66 11.24
C GLU A 298 1.22 -0.02 9.86
N GLN A 299 0.12 0.13 9.12
CA GLN A 299 -0.10 -0.54 7.84
C GLN A 299 0.26 0.35 6.66
N ILE A 300 0.71 -0.26 5.54
CA ILE A 300 0.96 0.46 4.29
C ILE A 300 -0.34 1.08 3.77
N THR A 301 -1.43 0.31 3.79
CA THR A 301 -2.78 0.76 3.41
C THR A 301 -3.55 1.22 4.64
N TYR A 302 -4.10 2.42 4.61
CA TYR A 302 -4.82 3.02 5.73
C TYR A 302 -5.78 4.11 5.27
N ILE A 303 -6.72 4.51 6.14
CA ILE A 303 -7.61 5.64 5.90
C ILE A 303 -7.49 6.64 7.05
N ARG A 304 -7.43 7.92 6.72
CA ARG A 304 -7.52 9.02 7.70
C ARG A 304 -8.73 9.90 7.41
N LYS A 305 -9.43 10.28 8.47
CA LYS A 305 -10.55 11.23 8.44
C LYS A 305 -10.10 12.60 8.89
N TYR A 306 -10.42 13.61 8.10
CA TYR A 306 -10.11 15.00 8.41
C TYR A 306 -11.38 15.85 8.46
N LEU A 307 -11.40 16.80 9.39
CA LEU A 307 -12.42 17.86 9.44
C LEU A 307 -11.76 19.19 9.07
N LEU A 308 -12.20 19.76 7.96
CA LEU A 308 -11.75 21.06 7.50
C LEU A 308 -12.45 22.20 8.27
N PRO A 309 -11.85 23.41 8.33
CA PRO A 309 -12.47 24.58 8.94
C PRO A 309 -13.84 24.96 8.38
N ASN A 310 -14.10 24.66 7.10
CA ASN A 310 -15.40 24.86 6.46
C ASN A 310 -16.42 23.74 6.70
N GLU A 311 -16.14 22.88 7.70
CA GLU A 311 -16.97 21.72 8.10
C GLU A 311 -17.03 20.57 7.07
N THR A 312 -16.24 20.64 5.99
CA THR A 312 -16.12 19.52 5.05
C THR A 312 -15.32 18.39 5.70
N LYS A 313 -15.87 17.20 5.70
CA LYS A 313 -15.14 15.98 6.09
C LYS A 313 -14.46 15.37 4.86
N ILE A 314 -13.21 14.98 5.04
CA ILE A 314 -12.43 14.30 4.00
C ILE A 314 -11.97 12.95 4.51
N ASN A 315 -12.17 11.91 3.72
CA ASN A 315 -11.57 10.60 3.91
C ASN A 315 -10.46 10.41 2.87
N LEU A 316 -9.21 10.28 3.33
CA LEU A 316 -8.06 9.97 2.48
C LEU A 316 -7.67 8.51 2.67
N ALA A 317 -7.94 7.68 1.66
CA ALA A 317 -7.54 6.28 1.61
C ALA A 317 -6.18 6.15 0.92
N ALA A 318 -5.15 5.82 1.68
CA ALA A 318 -3.81 5.52 1.18
C ALA A 318 -3.73 4.04 0.79
N LEU A 319 -3.49 3.76 -0.50
CA LEU A 319 -3.42 2.42 -1.07
C LEU A 319 -2.02 2.16 -1.65
N ASP A 320 -1.58 0.91 -1.59
CA ASP A 320 -0.35 0.46 -2.19
C ASP A 320 -0.61 -0.05 -3.61
N SER A 321 -0.18 0.69 -4.61
CA SER A 321 -0.29 0.29 -6.01
C SER A 321 0.95 -0.42 -6.54
N SER A 322 1.94 -0.69 -5.68
CA SER A 322 3.19 -1.39 -6.01
C SER A 322 3.25 -2.79 -5.40
N ASP A 323 2.09 -3.42 -5.17
CA ASP A 323 1.95 -4.64 -4.37
C ASP A 323 2.49 -5.90 -5.08
N LEU A 324 2.44 -5.94 -6.41
CA LEU A 324 2.90 -7.09 -7.21
C LEU A 324 3.98 -6.71 -8.23
N GLN A 325 5.10 -6.19 -7.75
CA GLN A 325 6.18 -5.85 -8.66
C GLN A 325 7.01 -7.08 -9.04
N SER A 326 6.92 -7.47 -10.31
CA SER A 326 7.88 -8.36 -10.93
C SER A 326 8.85 -7.57 -11.81
N LYS A 327 10.06 -8.08 -12.02
CA LYS A 327 11.07 -7.45 -12.89
C LYS A 327 10.55 -7.10 -14.29
N LYS A 328 9.69 -7.93 -14.88
CA LYS A 328 9.10 -7.71 -16.20
C LYS A 328 7.99 -6.67 -16.21
N LYS A 329 7.41 -6.35 -15.05
CA LYS A 329 6.24 -5.51 -14.87
C LYS A 329 6.50 -4.35 -13.88
N ARG A 330 7.76 -3.97 -13.75
CA ARG A 330 8.25 -2.97 -12.80
C ARG A 330 7.50 -1.65 -12.83
N GLU A 331 7.04 -1.25 -14.00
CA GLU A 331 6.41 0.06 -14.22
C GLU A 331 4.88 -0.01 -14.16
N TYR A 332 4.31 -1.23 -14.10
CA TYR A 332 2.87 -1.41 -13.97
C TYR A 332 2.47 -1.51 -12.51
N GLY A 333 1.41 -0.83 -12.15
CA GLY A 333 0.85 -0.92 -10.82
C GLY A 333 -0.15 -2.07 -10.69
N TYR A 334 -0.33 -2.53 -9.47
CA TYR A 334 -1.40 -3.44 -9.09
C TYR A 334 -1.84 -3.13 -7.66
N ILE A 335 -3.12 -2.99 -7.43
CA ILE A 335 -3.69 -2.88 -6.08
C ILE A 335 -4.39 -4.19 -5.76
N ASP A 336 -3.90 -4.92 -4.77
CA ASP A 336 -4.57 -6.14 -4.31
C ASP A 336 -5.98 -5.79 -3.80
N LEU A 337 -6.99 -6.52 -4.29
CA LEU A 337 -8.39 -6.29 -3.91
C LEU A 337 -8.63 -6.41 -2.41
N ARG A 338 -7.75 -7.13 -1.68
CA ARG A 338 -7.76 -7.18 -0.21
C ARG A 338 -7.55 -5.82 0.45
N GLN A 339 -6.83 -4.90 -0.20
CA GLN A 339 -6.67 -3.54 0.28
C GLN A 339 -8.01 -2.78 0.30
N LEU A 340 -8.90 -3.11 -0.62
CA LEU A 340 -10.25 -2.54 -0.68
C LEU A 340 -11.15 -3.00 0.47
N ASP A 341 -10.80 -4.08 1.16
CA ASP A 341 -11.53 -4.51 2.36
C ASP A 341 -11.42 -3.48 3.49
N ILE A 342 -10.34 -2.67 3.52
CA ILE A 342 -10.26 -1.50 4.40
C ILE A 342 -11.36 -0.50 4.06
N ILE A 343 -11.51 -0.19 2.77
CA ILE A 343 -12.54 0.74 2.29
C ILE A 343 -13.94 0.20 2.64
N LYS A 344 -14.18 -1.09 2.42
CA LYS A 344 -15.46 -1.76 2.73
C LYS A 344 -15.77 -1.80 4.21
N SER A 345 -14.74 -1.91 5.05
CA SER A 345 -14.89 -1.93 6.52
C SER A 345 -15.00 -0.55 7.16
N PHE A 346 -14.78 0.50 6.37
CA PHE A 346 -14.77 1.86 6.86
C PHE A 346 -16.15 2.47 6.71
N ASP A 347 -16.64 3.12 7.75
CA ASP A 347 -17.92 3.84 7.70
C ASP A 347 -17.72 5.14 6.89
N ILE A 348 -17.98 5.04 5.59
CA ILE A 348 -17.86 6.13 4.62
C ILE A 348 -19.23 6.79 4.49
N ASP A 349 -19.35 8.02 4.99
CA ASP A 349 -20.55 8.84 4.80
C ASP A 349 -20.60 9.31 3.32
N GLU A 350 -21.79 9.25 2.73
CA GLU A 350 -22.00 9.73 1.35
C GLU A 350 -21.77 11.23 1.16
N ASN A 351 -21.88 11.98 2.23
CA ASN A 351 -21.66 13.43 2.23
C ASN A 351 -20.19 13.82 2.42
N ASP A 352 -19.34 12.88 2.81
CA ASP A 352 -17.92 13.11 2.96
C ASP A 352 -17.24 13.19 1.58
N LEU A 353 -16.16 13.93 1.51
CA LEU A 353 -15.30 13.95 0.33
C LEU A 353 -14.31 12.79 0.41
N ASN A 354 -14.58 11.72 -0.32
CA ASN A 354 -13.74 10.54 -0.34
C ASN A 354 -12.71 10.62 -1.47
N MET A 355 -11.44 10.51 -1.12
CA MET A 355 -10.31 10.57 -2.04
C MET A 355 -9.38 9.39 -1.81
N ALA A 356 -8.94 8.73 -2.89
CA ALA A 356 -7.92 7.69 -2.84
C ALA A 356 -6.55 8.28 -3.21
N VAL A 357 -5.51 7.77 -2.57
CA VAL A 357 -4.11 8.15 -2.84
C VAL A 357 -3.33 6.88 -3.14
N PHE A 358 -2.73 6.80 -4.31
CA PHE A 358 -1.81 5.74 -4.72
C PHE A 358 -0.90 6.24 -5.84
N HIS A 359 0.16 5.50 -6.17
CA HIS A 359 1.19 6.02 -7.06
C HIS A 359 0.86 5.90 -8.55
N HIS A 360 0.46 4.71 -9.01
CA HIS A 360 0.22 4.45 -10.44
C HIS A 360 -1.14 4.98 -10.91
N PRO A 361 -1.22 5.57 -12.13
CA PRO A 361 -2.48 6.08 -12.66
C PRO A 361 -3.45 4.95 -13.06
N LEU A 362 -4.75 5.23 -13.00
CA LEU A 362 -5.77 4.38 -13.60
C LEU A 362 -5.92 4.62 -15.11
N VAL A 363 -5.67 5.84 -15.56
CA VAL A 363 -5.89 6.29 -16.93
C VAL A 363 -4.71 7.13 -17.35
N LEU A 364 -4.30 6.99 -18.61
CA LEU A 364 -3.26 7.81 -19.20
C LEU A 364 -3.78 9.19 -19.58
N PRO A 365 -2.96 10.24 -19.45
CA PRO A 365 -3.32 11.55 -19.98
C PRO A 365 -3.53 11.50 -21.50
N PRO A 366 -4.53 12.21 -22.03
CA PRO A 366 -4.87 12.18 -23.47
C PRO A 366 -3.74 12.63 -24.40
N THR A 367 -2.83 13.45 -23.90
CA THR A 367 -1.72 14.06 -24.64
C THR A 367 -0.52 13.11 -24.85
N ILE A 368 -0.51 11.96 -24.19
CA ILE A 368 0.65 11.06 -24.20
C ILE A 368 0.71 10.17 -25.45
N HIS A 369 -0.28 10.19 -26.33
CA HIS A 369 -0.34 9.31 -27.51
C HIS A 369 0.82 9.44 -28.51
N SER A 370 1.64 10.50 -28.44
CA SER A 370 2.71 10.74 -29.42
C SER A 370 4.15 10.53 -28.90
N ILE A 371 4.36 10.12 -27.65
CA ILE A 371 5.61 10.47 -26.96
C ILE A 371 6.50 9.27 -26.61
N PHE A 372 6.06 8.06 -26.83
CA PHE A 372 6.68 6.88 -26.19
C PHE A 372 7.50 5.97 -27.11
N SER A 373 7.97 6.46 -28.25
CA SER A 373 9.06 5.82 -28.94
C SER A 373 10.20 6.80 -29.10
N TYR A 374 11.28 6.62 -28.37
CA TYR A 374 12.53 7.30 -28.67
C TYR A 374 13.54 6.29 -29.23
N GLU A 375 14.30 6.71 -30.20
CA GLU A 375 15.41 5.97 -30.76
C GLU A 375 16.66 6.32 -29.93
N ASP A 376 17.27 5.33 -29.31
CA ASP A 376 18.53 5.55 -28.59
C ASP A 376 19.70 5.75 -29.58
N LYS A 377 20.88 6.13 -29.06
CA LYS A 377 22.09 6.34 -29.84
C LYS A 377 22.55 5.12 -30.62
N THR A 378 21.95 3.95 -30.43
CA THR A 378 22.25 2.69 -31.11
C THR A 378 21.22 2.35 -32.18
N GLY A 379 20.21 3.22 -32.43
CA GLY A 379 19.14 2.98 -33.37
C GLY A 379 18.04 2.05 -32.86
N LYS A 380 18.02 1.76 -31.56
CA LYS A 380 17.01 0.92 -30.96
C LYS A 380 15.85 1.76 -30.46
N PHE A 381 14.64 1.44 -30.94
CA PHE A 381 13.41 2.05 -30.46
C PHE A 381 13.09 1.52 -29.05
N HIS A 382 12.97 2.41 -28.10
CA HIS A 382 12.45 2.16 -26.78
C HIS A 382 11.05 2.77 -26.72
N SER A 383 10.04 1.94 -26.54
CA SER A 383 8.73 2.40 -26.09
C SER A 383 8.80 2.47 -24.57
N SER A 384 8.64 3.65 -24.00
CA SER A 384 8.31 3.72 -22.58
C SER A 384 6.94 3.06 -22.42
N PRO A 385 6.81 1.98 -21.65
CA PRO A 385 5.52 1.39 -21.43
C PRO A 385 4.61 2.43 -20.77
N LEU A 386 3.41 2.60 -21.36
CA LEU A 386 2.35 3.41 -20.77
C LEU A 386 1.85 2.66 -19.53
N SER A 387 2.55 2.84 -18.43
CA SER A 387 2.31 2.07 -17.22
C SER A 387 1.16 2.65 -16.41
N ILE A 388 0.10 1.85 -16.34
CA ILE A 388 -1.09 2.09 -15.53
C ILE A 388 -1.26 0.92 -14.55
N LEU A 389 -2.26 1.00 -13.70
CA LEU A 389 -2.70 -0.16 -12.93
C LEU A 389 -3.18 -1.29 -13.85
N GLU A 390 -2.68 -2.51 -13.67
CA GLU A 390 -3.13 -3.68 -14.43
C GLU A 390 -4.62 -3.97 -14.19
N ASN A 391 -5.09 -3.77 -12.97
CA ASN A 391 -6.49 -3.94 -12.58
C ASN A 391 -7.24 -2.59 -12.45
N ALA A 392 -6.89 -1.60 -13.29
CA ALA A 392 -7.42 -0.24 -13.22
C ALA A 392 -8.94 -0.19 -13.24
N TYR A 393 -9.58 -0.99 -14.10
CA TYR A 393 -11.04 -1.01 -14.22
C TYR A 393 -11.73 -1.51 -12.95
N GLU A 394 -11.23 -2.60 -12.37
CA GLU A 394 -11.75 -3.17 -11.14
C GLU A 394 -11.62 -2.19 -9.97
N ILE A 395 -10.46 -1.56 -9.85
CA ILE A 395 -10.21 -0.54 -8.83
C ILE A 395 -11.13 0.66 -9.00
N ALA A 396 -11.28 1.16 -10.23
CA ALA A 396 -12.19 2.27 -10.50
C ALA A 396 -13.65 1.92 -10.14
N GLN A 397 -14.11 0.72 -10.47
CA GLN A 397 -15.45 0.25 -10.10
C GLN A 397 -15.65 0.21 -8.58
N GLU A 398 -14.72 -0.40 -7.85
CA GLU A 398 -14.82 -0.51 -6.40
C GLU A 398 -14.75 0.86 -5.72
N LEU A 399 -13.82 1.74 -6.16
CA LEU A 399 -13.73 3.09 -5.62
C LEU A 399 -15.02 3.89 -5.86
N THR A 400 -15.58 3.84 -7.07
CA THR A 400 -16.83 4.55 -7.37
C THR A 400 -18.04 3.94 -6.65
N TYR A 401 -18.08 2.62 -6.47
CA TYR A 401 -19.11 1.95 -5.67
C TYR A 401 -19.09 2.42 -4.21
N HIS A 402 -17.88 2.62 -3.65
CA HIS A 402 -17.66 3.18 -2.32
C HIS A 402 -17.58 4.71 -2.29
N ARG A 403 -18.08 5.39 -3.36
CA ARG A 403 -18.27 6.85 -3.42
C ARG A 403 -16.98 7.67 -3.32
N PHE A 404 -15.86 7.09 -3.73
CA PHE A 404 -14.66 7.87 -3.95
C PHE A 404 -14.83 8.73 -5.19
N LYS A 405 -14.49 10.01 -5.08
CA LYS A 405 -14.68 11.01 -6.13
C LYS A 405 -13.39 11.46 -6.78
N TYR A 406 -12.26 11.29 -6.11
CA TYR A 406 -10.97 11.75 -6.61
C TYR A 406 -9.87 10.73 -6.30
N ILE A 407 -8.89 10.68 -7.19
CA ILE A 407 -7.68 9.91 -7.05
C ILE A 407 -6.49 10.85 -7.20
N LEU A 408 -5.60 10.84 -6.21
CA LEU A 408 -4.33 11.56 -6.21
C LEU A 408 -3.23 10.57 -6.52
N HIS A 409 -2.41 10.85 -7.55
CA HIS A 409 -1.35 9.95 -7.98
C HIS A 409 -0.14 10.69 -8.57
N GLY A 410 0.95 9.95 -8.87
CA GLY A 410 2.17 10.41 -9.53
C GLY A 410 2.54 9.55 -10.73
N HIS A 411 3.77 9.02 -10.72
CA HIS A 411 4.34 8.02 -11.61
C HIS A 411 4.64 8.48 -13.04
N GLN A 412 3.75 9.21 -13.69
CA GLN A 412 3.95 9.63 -15.08
C GLN A 412 4.83 10.87 -15.22
N HIS A 413 5.28 11.45 -14.12
CA HIS A 413 6.09 12.68 -14.06
C HIS A 413 5.45 13.88 -14.78
N TYR A 414 4.18 13.78 -15.10
CA TYR A 414 3.42 14.78 -15.82
C TYR A 414 2.18 15.20 -15.02
N PRO A 415 2.02 16.48 -14.68
CA PRO A 415 0.84 16.94 -13.99
C PRO A 415 -0.35 17.00 -14.96
N TYR A 416 -1.44 16.36 -14.59
CA TYR A 416 -2.68 16.46 -15.35
C TYR A 416 -3.91 16.28 -14.46
N PHE A 417 -5.03 16.79 -14.95
CA PHE A 417 -6.32 16.73 -14.29
C PHE A 417 -7.37 16.24 -15.26
N GLY A 418 -8.20 15.32 -14.85
CA GLY A 418 -9.25 14.79 -15.71
C GLY A 418 -10.37 14.17 -14.91
N LYS A 419 -11.45 13.84 -15.62
CA LYS A 419 -12.57 13.07 -15.09
C LYS A 419 -12.85 11.89 -16.01
N TYR A 420 -13.12 10.75 -15.42
CA TYR A 420 -13.58 9.57 -16.12
C TYR A 420 -15.00 9.24 -15.69
N ILE A 421 -15.87 8.97 -16.66
CA ILE A 421 -17.27 8.60 -16.38
C ILE A 421 -17.38 7.09 -16.42
N MET A 422 -17.72 6.52 -15.27
CA MET A 422 -18.00 5.10 -15.11
C MET A 422 -19.50 4.86 -15.27
N HIS A 423 -19.85 3.93 -16.15
CA HIS A 423 -21.20 3.44 -16.25
C HIS A 423 -21.37 2.20 -15.35
N ASN A 424 -22.11 2.32 -14.29
CA ASN A 424 -22.41 1.20 -13.40
C ASN A 424 -23.93 0.98 -13.25
N LYS A 425 -24.32 -0.08 -12.53
CA LYS A 425 -25.74 -0.43 -12.33
C LYS A 425 -26.58 0.67 -11.67
N ASN A 426 -25.93 1.61 -10.99
CA ASN A 426 -26.56 2.71 -10.27
C ASN A 426 -26.58 4.01 -11.08
N GLY A 427 -26.15 3.98 -12.35
CA GLY A 427 -26.07 5.13 -13.24
C GLY A 427 -24.63 5.55 -13.55
N ASN A 428 -24.47 6.77 -14.03
CA ASN A 428 -23.15 7.33 -14.34
C ASN A 428 -22.54 7.93 -13.08
N THR A 429 -21.30 7.53 -12.78
CA THR A 429 -20.51 8.11 -11.70
C THR A 429 -19.21 8.63 -12.27
N ASP A 430 -18.84 9.84 -11.94
CA ASP A 430 -17.54 10.40 -12.34
C ASP A 430 -16.50 10.26 -11.23
N ILE A 431 -15.26 9.96 -11.63
CA ILE A 431 -14.09 9.94 -10.78
C ILE A 431 -13.04 10.88 -11.36
N GLY A 432 -12.51 11.77 -10.53
CA GLY A 432 -11.47 12.73 -10.91
C GLY A 432 -10.08 12.18 -10.72
N PHE A 433 -9.16 12.49 -11.64
CA PHE A 433 -7.74 12.13 -11.56
C PHE A 433 -6.91 13.38 -11.38
N LEU A 434 -6.02 13.34 -10.41
CA LEU A 434 -5.21 14.47 -9.96
C LEU A 434 -3.75 14.02 -9.88
N SER A 435 -2.98 14.22 -10.96
CA SER A 435 -1.55 13.92 -11.01
C SER A 435 -0.72 15.11 -10.55
N ALA A 436 0.25 14.89 -9.65
CA ALA A 436 1.15 15.94 -9.17
C ALA A 436 2.34 16.20 -10.11
N GLY A 437 2.65 15.29 -11.03
CA GLY A 437 3.91 15.27 -11.76
C GLY A 437 5.09 14.90 -10.86
N SER A 438 6.32 15.21 -11.26
CA SER A 438 7.52 14.89 -10.47
C SER A 438 8.06 16.12 -9.74
N LEU A 439 8.35 15.97 -8.45
CA LEU A 439 8.92 17.05 -7.66
C LEU A 439 10.45 17.08 -7.68
N GLY A 440 11.12 15.93 -7.74
CA GLY A 440 12.57 15.83 -7.54
C GLY A 440 13.38 15.36 -8.74
N LEU A 441 12.75 14.81 -9.77
CA LEU A 441 13.45 14.21 -10.89
C LEU A 441 14.24 15.26 -11.70
N ASN A 442 15.45 14.90 -12.14
CA ASN A 442 16.26 15.78 -12.97
C ASN A 442 15.69 15.91 -14.39
N THR A 443 16.01 17.01 -15.06
CA THR A 443 15.43 17.35 -16.38
C THR A 443 15.75 16.32 -17.47
N THR A 444 16.83 15.55 -17.37
CA THR A 444 17.20 14.51 -18.34
C THR A 444 16.33 13.25 -18.24
N ASN A 445 15.68 13.05 -17.11
CA ASN A 445 14.79 11.93 -16.82
C ASN A 445 13.30 12.33 -16.82
N GLN A 446 13.01 13.61 -17.07
CA GLN A 446 11.64 14.10 -17.19
C GLN A 446 11.10 13.94 -18.59
N HIS A 447 9.81 14.10 -18.70
CA HIS A 447 9.11 14.11 -19.98
C HIS A 447 9.58 15.26 -20.87
N SER A 448 9.88 14.99 -22.17
CA SER A 448 10.38 16.01 -23.10
C SER A 448 9.47 17.22 -23.25
N ASP A 449 8.17 17.01 -23.20
CA ASP A 449 7.16 18.07 -23.37
C ASP A 449 6.86 18.82 -22.07
N PHE A 450 7.33 18.29 -20.93
CA PHE A 450 7.18 18.94 -19.63
C PHE A 450 8.46 18.77 -18.79
N PRO A 451 9.53 19.51 -19.10
CA PRO A 451 10.83 19.40 -18.43
C PRO A 451 10.87 20.15 -17.09
N TYR A 452 9.77 20.22 -16.37
CA TYR A 452 9.64 20.95 -15.12
C TYR A 452 9.36 20.03 -13.95
N ASN A 453 9.89 20.38 -12.78
CA ASN A 453 9.37 19.85 -11.54
C ASN A 453 8.02 20.50 -11.22
N SER A 454 7.12 19.76 -10.60
CA SER A 454 5.76 20.24 -10.35
C SER A 454 5.15 19.69 -9.08
N PHE A 455 4.15 20.40 -8.58
CA PHE A 455 3.29 20.01 -7.48
C PHE A 455 1.94 20.74 -7.58
N ASN A 456 0.95 20.28 -6.82
CA ASN A 456 -0.38 20.90 -6.84
C ASN A 456 -0.82 21.35 -5.45
N ILE A 457 -1.64 22.39 -5.42
CA ILE A 457 -2.39 22.81 -4.24
C ILE A 457 -3.88 22.72 -4.57
N TYR A 458 -4.61 21.95 -3.78
CA TYR A 458 -6.07 21.83 -3.86
C TYR A 458 -6.72 22.66 -2.79
N LYS A 459 -7.61 23.56 -3.17
CA LYS A 459 -8.46 24.33 -2.24
C LYS A 459 -9.85 23.73 -2.23
N ILE A 460 -10.25 23.20 -1.09
CA ILE A 460 -11.47 22.41 -0.95
C ILE A 460 -12.58 23.25 -0.38
N ASP A 461 -13.68 23.29 -1.07
CA ASP A 461 -14.93 23.87 -0.63
C ASP A 461 -16.04 22.79 -0.74
N LYS A 462 -17.15 22.98 0.00
CA LYS A 462 -18.26 22.00 0.08
C LYS A 462 -18.66 21.41 -1.27
N ASN A 463 -18.63 22.22 -2.32
CA ASN A 463 -19.15 21.86 -3.65
C ASN A 463 -18.09 21.88 -4.78
N LYS A 464 -16.85 22.18 -4.47
CA LYS A 464 -15.80 22.30 -5.50
C LYS A 464 -14.40 22.06 -4.96
N ILE A 465 -13.51 21.68 -5.84
CA ILE A 465 -12.08 21.67 -5.63
C ILE A 465 -11.47 22.63 -6.67
N ASP A 466 -10.82 23.67 -6.19
CA ASP A 466 -9.99 24.55 -7.03
C ASP A 466 -8.56 24.02 -6.98
N ILE A 467 -7.96 23.78 -8.13
CA ILE A 467 -6.63 23.21 -8.31
C ILE A 467 -5.71 24.31 -8.80
N GLU A 468 -4.59 24.49 -8.12
CA GLU A 468 -3.49 25.33 -8.55
C GLU A 468 -2.28 24.42 -8.82
N ALA A 469 -1.84 24.33 -10.07
CA ALA A 469 -0.67 23.60 -10.47
C ALA A 469 0.56 24.51 -10.57
N TYR A 470 1.62 24.12 -9.90
CA TYR A 470 2.88 24.85 -9.85
C TYR A 470 3.98 24.05 -10.56
N ARG A 471 4.83 24.80 -11.32
CA ARG A 471 6.03 24.26 -11.95
C ARG A 471 7.25 25.11 -11.59
N PHE A 472 8.41 24.52 -11.70
CA PHE A 472 9.68 25.23 -11.53
C PHE A 472 10.84 24.46 -12.17
N LEU A 473 11.90 25.19 -12.49
CA LEU A 473 13.21 24.64 -12.82
C LEU A 473 14.14 24.73 -11.61
N GLN A 474 15.30 24.09 -11.68
CA GLN A 474 16.27 24.03 -10.58
C GLN A 474 16.60 25.40 -9.96
N ARG A 475 16.75 26.44 -10.79
CA ARG A 475 17.13 27.79 -10.33
C ARG A 475 15.97 28.76 -10.13
N ASP A 476 14.80 28.44 -10.69
CA ASP A 476 13.68 29.36 -10.72
C ASP A 476 12.74 29.14 -9.50
N PRO A 477 12.08 30.20 -9.03
CA PRO A 477 11.02 30.04 -8.03
C PRO A 477 9.83 29.31 -8.66
N PRO A 478 9.01 28.61 -7.83
CA PRO A 478 7.78 28.00 -8.33
C PRO A 478 6.80 29.05 -8.86
N GLU A 479 6.27 28.80 -10.05
CA GLU A 479 5.22 29.60 -10.67
C GLU A 479 3.96 28.77 -10.88
N MET A 480 2.80 29.39 -10.71
CA MET A 480 1.52 28.75 -11.06
C MET A 480 1.38 28.79 -12.58
N PHE A 481 1.28 27.64 -13.23
CA PHE A 481 1.22 27.54 -14.68
C PHE A 481 -0.16 27.10 -15.19
N ASP A 482 -0.96 26.44 -14.33
CA ASP A 482 -2.30 25.99 -14.67
C ASP A 482 -3.24 26.05 -13.47
N SER A 483 -4.53 26.18 -13.74
CA SER A 483 -5.56 26.11 -12.72
C SER A 483 -6.84 25.50 -13.28
N CYS A 484 -7.46 24.64 -12.49
CA CYS A 484 -8.70 23.95 -12.86
C CYS A 484 -9.70 23.96 -11.70
N ARG A 485 -10.97 23.88 -12.02
CA ARG A 485 -12.04 23.79 -11.03
C ARG A 485 -12.92 22.58 -11.30
N PHE A 486 -12.96 21.64 -10.37
CA PHE A 486 -13.93 20.56 -10.35
C PHE A 486 -15.11 20.93 -9.44
N ARG A 487 -16.32 20.84 -9.98
CA ARG A 487 -17.55 20.96 -9.17
C ARG A 487 -18.02 19.58 -8.75
N ASN A 488 -18.33 19.44 -7.48
CA ASN A 488 -18.99 18.24 -6.97
C ASN A 488 -20.46 18.32 -7.36
N HIS A 489 -20.84 17.71 -8.47
CA HIS A 489 -22.24 17.56 -8.81
C HIS A 489 -22.86 16.53 -7.85
N GLN A 490 -23.62 17.00 -6.87
CA GLN A 490 -24.64 16.13 -6.27
C GLN A 490 -25.66 15.86 -7.40
N LEU A 491 -25.77 14.61 -7.82
CA LEU A 491 -26.92 14.18 -8.60
C LEU A 491 -28.15 14.50 -7.75
N LYS A 492 -28.89 15.54 -8.11
CA LYS A 492 -30.24 15.74 -7.56
C LYS A 492 -31.00 14.47 -7.84
N LYS A 493 -31.47 13.79 -6.76
CA LYS A 493 -32.43 12.70 -6.84
C LYS A 493 -33.70 13.18 -7.54
#